data_896911562238b0c5989a4bbbdfe8135c
#
_entry.id   896911562238b0c5989a4bbbdfe8135c
#
_cell.length_a   1.000
_cell.length_b   1.000
_cell.length_c   1.000
_cell.angle_alpha   90.00
_cell.angle_beta   90.00
_cell.angle_gamma   90.00
#
_symmetry.space_group_name_H-M   'P 1'
#
loop_
_entity.id
_entity.type
_entity.pdbx_description
1 polymer ?
#
loop_
_entity_poly.entity_id
_entity_poly.type
_entity_poly.pdbx_seq_one_letter_code
_entity_poly.pdbx_strand_id
1 'polypeptide(L)'
;NVAKTIYDPACGTGGMLSVAEEYLHSLNASTELVSFGQEINDQTFAICKADMLIKGNNADYIKDGNTLSDDQFAGSTFDYILSNPPFGREWKNEKAKVEEEAKLGFGGRFGAGLPAASDGQMLFLMTAISKMKDIDKGGSRIAIIHNGSPLFTGDAGSGPSEIRRYILENDLLEAIIALPNDIFYNTGIATYIWVLSNKKAGTVREGKVQLINANDMFVKRRKALGNKRNDISEEDIAE
;
A
#
# COMPACT_ATOMS: atom_id res chain seq x y z
N ASN A 1 1.49 -25.63 8.55
CA ASN A 1 1.36 -24.41 7.74
C ASN A 1 0.97 -23.26 8.66
N VAL A 2 1.78 -22.22 8.72
CA VAL A 2 1.44 -21.00 9.47
C VAL A 2 0.65 -20.11 8.48
N ALA A 3 -0.57 -19.75 8.84
CA ALA A 3 -1.36 -18.82 8.08
C ALA A 3 -0.60 -17.48 7.94
N LYS A 4 -0.61 -16.90 6.74
CA LYS A 4 -0.06 -15.58 6.47
C LYS A 4 -1.16 -14.53 6.53
N THR A 5 -0.81 -13.32 6.89
CA THR A 5 -1.74 -12.20 7.01
C THR A 5 -1.43 -11.12 5.97
N ILE A 6 -2.49 -10.59 5.36
CA ILE A 6 -2.40 -9.45 4.45
C ILE A 6 -3.33 -8.33 4.90
N TYR A 7 -2.90 -7.09 4.75
CA TYR A 7 -3.65 -5.91 5.13
C TYR A 7 -3.69 -4.86 4.01
N ASP A 8 -4.87 -4.28 3.80
CA ASP A 8 -5.04 -3.09 2.94
C ASP A 8 -5.71 -1.95 3.75
N PRO A 9 -5.00 -0.85 4.03
CA PRO A 9 -5.53 0.30 4.76
C PRO A 9 -6.59 1.12 4.01
N ALA A 10 -6.82 0.85 2.72
CA ALA A 10 -7.82 1.51 1.88
C ALA A 10 -8.38 0.50 0.88
N CYS A 11 -9.02 -0.56 1.43
CA CYS A 11 -9.27 -1.79 0.67
C CYS A 11 -10.35 -1.66 -0.42
N GLY A 12 -11.12 -0.57 -0.43
CA GLY A 12 -12.20 -0.40 -1.40
C GLY A 12 -13.17 -1.58 -1.36
N THR A 13 -13.42 -2.18 -2.51
CA THR A 13 -14.24 -3.39 -2.65
C THR A 13 -13.48 -4.70 -2.36
N GLY A 14 -12.21 -4.63 -1.91
CA GLY A 14 -11.41 -5.81 -1.56
C GLY A 14 -10.71 -6.49 -2.74
N GLY A 15 -10.70 -5.87 -3.91
CA GLY A 15 -10.16 -6.49 -5.13
C GLY A 15 -8.69 -6.91 -5.01
N MET A 16 -7.83 -6.08 -4.39
CA MET A 16 -6.41 -6.42 -4.21
C MET A 16 -6.23 -7.59 -3.24
N LEU A 17 -7.01 -7.65 -2.17
CA LEU A 17 -6.97 -8.75 -1.20
C LEU A 17 -7.36 -10.07 -1.87
N SER A 18 -8.44 -10.05 -2.67
CA SER A 18 -8.92 -11.23 -3.41
C SER A 18 -7.90 -11.74 -4.42
N VAL A 19 -7.32 -10.86 -5.23
CA VAL A 19 -6.30 -11.23 -6.22
C VAL A 19 -5.04 -11.78 -5.55
N ALA A 20 -4.63 -11.20 -4.42
CA ALA A 20 -3.48 -11.70 -3.67
C ALA A 20 -3.72 -13.12 -3.13
N GLU A 21 -4.91 -13.42 -2.64
CA GLU A 21 -5.30 -14.75 -2.19
C GLU A 21 -5.31 -15.76 -3.35
N GLU A 22 -5.97 -15.41 -4.46
CA GLU A 22 -6.02 -16.26 -5.68
C GLU A 22 -4.61 -16.56 -6.21
N TYR A 23 -3.75 -15.54 -6.25
CA TYR A 23 -2.36 -15.70 -6.67
C TYR A 23 -1.57 -16.63 -5.74
N LEU A 24 -1.70 -16.45 -4.42
CA LEU A 24 -1.03 -17.30 -3.45
C LEU A 24 -1.49 -18.76 -3.56
N HIS A 25 -2.79 -18.99 -3.72
CA HIS A 25 -3.34 -20.33 -3.93
C HIS A 25 -2.84 -20.97 -5.24
N SER A 26 -2.62 -20.18 -6.29
CA SER A 26 -2.05 -20.70 -7.54
C SER A 26 -0.60 -21.17 -7.37
N LEU A 27 0.16 -20.55 -6.47
CA LEU A 27 1.54 -20.96 -6.16
C LEU A 27 1.58 -22.16 -5.22
N ASN A 28 0.69 -22.20 -4.24
CA ASN A 28 0.60 -23.28 -3.27
C ASN A 28 -0.82 -23.37 -2.68
N ALA A 29 -1.60 -24.32 -3.16
CA ALA A 29 -2.98 -24.54 -2.75
C ALA A 29 -3.17 -24.86 -1.24
N SER A 30 -2.11 -25.21 -0.52
CA SER A 30 -2.16 -25.46 0.93
C SER A 30 -1.86 -24.24 1.80
N THR A 31 -1.58 -23.09 1.20
CA THR A 31 -1.29 -21.86 1.93
C THR A 31 -2.58 -21.15 2.30
N GLU A 32 -2.69 -20.74 3.55
CA GLU A 32 -3.78 -19.92 4.05
C GLU A 32 -3.34 -18.45 4.11
N LEU A 33 -4.12 -17.56 3.51
CA LEU A 33 -3.95 -16.11 3.60
C LEU A 33 -5.17 -15.51 4.29
N VAL A 34 -4.94 -14.84 5.42
CA VAL A 34 -6.01 -14.17 6.16
C VAL A 34 -5.99 -12.69 5.79
N SER A 35 -7.08 -12.22 5.20
CA SER A 35 -7.22 -10.86 4.68
C SER A 35 -7.83 -9.91 5.69
N PHE A 36 -7.19 -8.76 5.89
CA PHE A 36 -7.62 -7.65 6.73
C PHE A 36 -7.73 -6.39 5.88
N GLY A 37 -8.74 -5.56 6.14
CA GLY A 37 -8.92 -4.33 5.39
C GLY A 37 -9.67 -3.27 6.18
N GLN A 38 -9.45 -2.02 5.79
CA GLN A 38 -10.22 -0.89 6.30
C GLN A 38 -10.68 -0.02 5.14
N GLU A 39 -11.95 0.41 5.18
CA GLU A 39 -12.57 1.24 4.14
C GLU A 39 -13.44 2.31 4.77
N ILE A 40 -13.34 3.53 4.25
CA ILE A 40 -14.08 4.70 4.75
C ILE A 40 -15.46 4.86 4.09
N ASN A 41 -15.64 4.30 2.89
CA ASN A 41 -16.90 4.45 2.15
C ASN A 41 -17.84 3.29 2.46
N ASP A 42 -18.98 3.57 3.04
CA ASP A 42 -19.98 2.58 3.49
C ASP A 42 -20.41 1.61 2.38
N GLN A 43 -20.57 2.11 1.15
CA GLN A 43 -21.00 1.27 0.02
C GLN A 43 -19.91 0.29 -0.42
N THR A 44 -18.68 0.79 -0.60
CA THR A 44 -17.55 -0.06 -0.95
C THR A 44 -17.19 -1.03 0.17
N PHE A 45 -17.30 -0.60 1.43
CA PHE A 45 -17.16 -1.46 2.60
C PHE A 45 -18.17 -2.61 2.59
N ALA A 46 -19.47 -2.29 2.35
CA ALA A 46 -20.51 -3.32 2.28
C ALA A 46 -20.27 -4.32 1.13
N ILE A 47 -19.82 -3.84 -0.04
CA ILE A 47 -19.45 -4.69 -1.18
C ILE A 47 -18.27 -5.58 -0.81
N CYS A 48 -17.23 -5.03 -0.18
CA CYS A 48 -16.06 -5.81 0.25
C CYS A 48 -16.46 -6.93 1.22
N LYS A 49 -17.28 -6.63 2.23
CA LYS A 49 -17.79 -7.64 3.17
C LYS A 49 -18.59 -8.73 2.47
N ALA A 50 -19.45 -8.36 1.54
CA ALA A 50 -20.25 -9.31 0.77
C ALA A 50 -19.35 -10.24 -0.08
N ASP A 51 -18.34 -9.70 -0.75
CA ASP A 51 -17.38 -10.48 -1.53
C ASP A 51 -16.59 -11.46 -0.65
N MET A 52 -16.11 -11.00 0.51
CA MET A 52 -15.43 -11.86 1.49
C MET A 52 -16.32 -13.03 1.93
N LEU A 53 -17.61 -12.77 2.24
CA LEU A 53 -18.55 -13.82 2.64
C LEU A 53 -18.82 -14.82 1.51
N ILE A 54 -18.99 -14.34 0.27
CA ILE A 54 -19.22 -15.20 -0.91
C ILE A 54 -18.02 -16.11 -1.15
N LYS A 55 -16.80 -15.61 -0.91
CA LYS A 55 -15.56 -16.38 -1.06
C LYS A 55 -15.24 -17.28 0.14
N GLY A 56 -16.05 -17.26 1.19
CA GLY A 56 -15.84 -18.02 2.41
C GLY A 56 -14.81 -17.45 3.37
N ASN A 57 -14.40 -16.20 3.16
CA ASN A 57 -13.45 -15.48 4.01
C ASN A 57 -14.14 -14.84 5.22
N ASN A 58 -13.37 -14.52 6.26
CA ASN A 58 -13.92 -13.88 7.44
C ASN A 58 -14.13 -12.37 7.20
N ALA A 59 -15.38 -11.99 6.94
CA ALA A 59 -15.76 -10.59 6.72
C ALA A 59 -15.62 -9.69 7.96
N ASP A 60 -15.43 -10.24 9.17
CA ASP A 60 -15.22 -9.45 10.39
C ASP A 60 -13.85 -8.79 10.45
N TYR A 61 -12.91 -9.22 9.63
CA TYR A 61 -11.60 -8.59 9.46
C TYR A 61 -11.61 -7.39 8.49
N ILE A 62 -12.74 -7.11 7.87
CA ILE A 62 -12.95 -5.86 7.13
C ILE A 62 -13.65 -4.87 8.05
N LYS A 63 -13.01 -3.72 8.30
CA LYS A 63 -13.46 -2.69 9.22
C LYS A 63 -13.90 -1.44 8.47
N ASP A 64 -14.99 -0.84 8.95
CA ASP A 64 -15.43 0.48 8.54
C ASP A 64 -14.63 1.55 9.29
N GLY A 65 -14.32 2.65 8.61
CA GLY A 65 -13.71 3.83 9.23
C GLY A 65 -12.56 4.43 8.45
N ASN A 66 -12.21 5.64 8.87
CA ASN A 66 -11.11 6.40 8.25
C ASN A 66 -9.77 5.99 8.84
N THR A 67 -8.96 5.27 8.08
CA THR A 67 -7.63 4.78 8.47
C THR A 67 -6.72 5.87 9.05
N LEU A 68 -6.82 7.11 8.57
CA LEU A 68 -5.94 8.18 9.02
C LEU A 68 -6.32 8.75 10.38
N SER A 69 -7.60 8.75 10.74
CA SER A 69 -8.11 9.35 11.98
C SER A 69 -8.70 8.34 12.97
N ASP A 70 -8.95 7.11 12.52
CA ASP A 70 -9.57 6.04 13.29
C ASP A 70 -9.02 4.67 12.85
N ASP A 71 -7.79 4.37 13.26
CA ASP A 71 -7.09 3.13 12.92
C ASP A 71 -7.69 1.93 13.67
N GLN A 72 -8.56 1.18 13.00
CA GLN A 72 -9.22 -0.01 13.56
C GLN A 72 -8.27 -1.18 13.81
N PHE A 73 -7.03 -1.09 13.34
CA PHE A 73 -5.98 -2.09 13.52
C PHE A 73 -4.79 -1.56 14.33
N ALA A 74 -5.03 -0.60 15.24
CA ALA A 74 -3.98 -0.06 16.10
C ALA A 74 -3.25 -1.21 16.84
N GLY A 75 -1.92 -1.19 16.79
CA GLY A 75 -1.07 -2.23 17.38
C GLY A 75 -1.03 -3.57 16.65
N SER A 76 -1.82 -3.77 15.60
CA SER A 76 -1.75 -4.97 14.76
C SER A 76 -0.61 -4.90 13.75
N THR A 77 -0.02 -6.06 13.42
CA THR A 77 1.03 -6.18 12.41
C THR A 77 0.74 -7.34 11.47
N PHE A 78 1.20 -7.24 10.21
CA PHE A 78 0.85 -8.17 9.14
C PHE A 78 2.09 -8.63 8.38
N ASP A 79 2.03 -9.84 7.77
CA ASP A 79 3.11 -10.36 6.92
C ASP A 79 3.25 -9.56 5.64
N TYR A 80 2.12 -9.18 5.04
CA TYR A 80 2.04 -8.41 3.80
C TYR A 80 1.10 -7.22 3.95
N ILE A 81 1.46 -6.11 3.34
CA ILE A 81 0.59 -4.95 3.20
C ILE A 81 0.53 -4.58 1.72
N LEU A 82 -0.65 -4.63 1.14
CA LEU A 82 -0.90 -4.21 -0.24
C LEU A 82 -1.91 -3.08 -0.24
N SER A 83 -1.63 -1.98 -0.94
CA SER A 83 -2.60 -0.90 -1.03
C SER A 83 -2.48 -0.09 -2.31
N ASN A 84 -3.64 0.32 -2.81
CA ASN A 84 -3.79 1.36 -3.80
C ASN A 84 -4.62 2.51 -3.21
N PRO A 85 -4.03 3.33 -2.32
CA PRO A 85 -4.76 4.39 -1.64
C PRO A 85 -5.15 5.49 -2.62
N PRO A 86 -6.14 6.35 -2.28
CA PRO A 86 -6.56 7.42 -3.16
C PRO A 86 -5.43 8.43 -3.39
N PHE A 87 -5.16 8.75 -4.68
CA PHE A 87 -4.15 9.75 -5.05
C PHE A 87 -4.66 11.17 -4.87
N GLY A 88 -3.80 12.08 -4.37
CA GLY A 88 -4.09 13.50 -4.24
C GLY A 88 -5.27 13.82 -3.32
N ARG A 89 -5.66 12.89 -2.44
CA ARG A 89 -6.72 13.15 -1.47
C ARG A 89 -6.21 14.10 -0.37
N GLU A 90 -6.95 15.17 -0.16
CA GLU A 90 -6.74 16.05 1.00
C GLU A 90 -7.08 15.32 2.30
N TRP A 91 -6.29 15.60 3.35
CA TRP A 91 -6.52 15.08 4.70
C TRP A 91 -6.81 16.19 5.73
N LYS A 92 -7.39 17.29 5.24
CA LYS A 92 -7.73 18.46 6.08
C LYS A 92 -8.70 18.12 7.20
N ASN A 93 -9.64 17.21 6.94
CA ASN A 93 -10.63 16.78 7.93
C ASN A 93 -10.00 15.92 9.03
N GLU A 94 -8.97 15.16 8.70
CA GLU A 94 -8.24 14.27 9.59
C GLU A 94 -7.09 14.99 10.32
N LYS A 95 -6.80 16.24 9.93
CA LYS A 95 -5.59 16.98 10.32
C LYS A 95 -5.37 16.99 11.84
N ALA A 96 -6.39 17.32 12.62
CA ALA A 96 -6.28 17.40 14.06
C ALA A 96 -5.83 16.07 14.70
N LYS A 97 -6.39 14.96 14.25
CA LYS A 97 -6.04 13.61 14.72
C LYS A 97 -4.65 13.17 14.29
N VAL A 98 -4.33 13.40 13.03
CA VAL A 98 -3.01 13.08 12.45
C VAL A 98 -1.90 13.89 13.14
N GLU A 99 -2.10 15.19 13.37
CA GLU A 99 -1.13 16.03 14.07
C GLU A 99 -1.00 15.66 15.56
N GLU A 100 -2.10 15.25 16.21
CA GLU A 100 -2.07 14.75 17.58
C GLU A 100 -1.23 13.47 17.67
N GLU A 101 -1.45 12.52 16.76
CA GLU A 101 -0.68 11.28 16.70
C GLU A 101 0.80 11.53 16.35
N ALA A 102 1.08 12.47 15.45
CA ALA A 102 2.46 12.84 15.10
C ALA A 102 3.28 13.35 16.28
N LYS A 103 2.64 13.98 17.29
CA LYS A 103 3.32 14.43 18.52
C LYS A 103 3.86 13.28 19.37
N LEU A 104 3.37 12.06 19.16
CA LEU A 104 3.89 10.86 19.82
C LEU A 104 5.23 10.40 19.23
N GLY A 105 5.73 11.07 18.17
CA GLY A 105 6.92 10.65 17.46
C GLY A 105 6.75 9.23 16.93
N PHE A 106 7.77 8.41 17.07
CA PHE A 106 7.73 7.01 16.64
C PHE A 106 6.91 6.09 17.56
N GLY A 107 6.27 6.60 18.60
CA GLY A 107 5.20 5.92 19.34
C GLY A 107 3.86 5.94 18.60
N GLY A 108 3.72 6.78 17.58
CA GLY A 108 2.61 6.83 16.63
C GLY A 108 3.07 6.50 15.21
N ARG A 109 2.15 6.53 14.24
CA ARG A 109 2.42 6.21 12.84
C ARG A 109 3.21 7.30 12.10
N PHE A 110 3.06 8.56 12.48
CA PHE A 110 3.44 9.75 11.69
C PHE A 110 4.68 10.48 12.22
N GLY A 111 5.51 9.80 13.01
CA GLY A 111 6.66 10.39 13.67
C GLY A 111 7.79 10.87 12.75
N ALA A 112 7.89 10.31 11.54
CA ALA A 112 8.93 10.72 10.59
C ALA A 112 8.64 12.08 9.93
N GLY A 113 7.37 12.52 9.88
CA GLY A 113 6.97 13.80 9.30
C GLY A 113 5.54 13.77 8.76
N LEU A 114 5.05 14.94 8.36
CA LEU A 114 3.71 15.09 7.79
C LEU A 114 3.79 15.71 6.38
N PRO A 115 3.10 15.13 5.38
CA PRO A 115 3.01 15.74 4.06
C PRO A 115 2.10 16.97 4.09
N ALA A 116 2.06 17.73 2.98
CA ALA A 116 1.10 18.81 2.82
C ALA A 116 -0.34 18.30 2.94
N ALA A 117 -1.24 19.10 3.54
CA ALA A 117 -2.63 18.70 3.76
C ALA A 117 -3.43 18.41 2.47
N SER A 118 -2.90 18.80 1.32
CA SER A 118 -3.46 18.55 -0.01
C SER A 118 -3.16 17.14 -0.56
N ASP A 119 -2.22 16.39 0.03
CA ASP A 119 -1.83 15.07 -0.46
C ASP A 119 -1.49 14.11 0.70
N GLY A 120 -2.40 13.20 1.00
CA GLY A 120 -2.28 12.22 2.09
C GLY A 120 -1.57 10.91 1.73
N GLN A 121 -1.03 10.75 0.52
CA GLN A 121 -0.45 9.47 0.07
C GLN A 121 0.63 8.95 1.03
N MET A 122 1.53 9.83 1.49
CA MET A 122 2.60 9.43 2.41
C MET A 122 2.09 9.05 3.81
N LEU A 123 0.89 9.49 4.22
CA LEU A 123 0.27 9.02 5.47
C LEU A 123 -0.16 7.55 5.38
N PHE A 124 -0.67 7.11 4.21
CA PHE A 124 -0.95 5.70 3.97
C PHE A 124 0.33 4.86 3.94
N LEU A 125 1.41 5.38 3.36
CA LEU A 125 2.72 4.73 3.38
C LEU A 125 3.25 4.56 4.82
N MET A 126 3.18 5.62 5.63
CA MET A 126 3.58 5.58 7.05
C MET A 126 2.69 4.62 7.86
N THR A 127 1.40 4.61 7.59
CA THR A 127 0.47 3.62 8.16
C THR A 127 0.90 2.20 7.81
N ALA A 128 1.18 1.92 6.53
CA ALA A 128 1.66 0.60 6.11
C ALA A 128 2.97 0.20 6.82
N ILE A 129 3.94 1.12 6.93
CA ILE A 129 5.20 0.88 7.65
C ILE A 129 4.95 0.54 9.13
N SER A 130 4.03 1.25 9.79
CA SER A 130 3.70 1.00 11.21
C SER A 130 3.06 -0.38 11.45
N LYS A 131 2.57 -1.04 10.40
CA LYS A 131 1.98 -2.38 10.44
C LYS A 131 2.96 -3.50 10.10
N MET A 132 4.23 -3.19 9.92
CA MET A 132 5.24 -4.23 9.71
C MET A 132 5.47 -5.02 11.00
N LYS A 133 5.58 -6.34 10.88
CA LYS A 133 6.06 -7.23 11.95
C LYS A 133 7.53 -6.96 12.23
N ASP A 134 7.93 -7.12 13.46
CA ASP A 134 9.33 -7.16 13.84
C ASP A 134 10.07 -8.28 13.06
N ILE A 135 11.37 -8.11 12.86
CA ILE A 135 12.20 -9.06 12.09
C ILE A 135 12.23 -10.45 12.75
N ASP A 136 12.27 -10.50 14.07
CA ASP A 136 12.24 -11.73 14.87
C ASP A 136 10.91 -12.49 14.74
N LYS A 137 9.83 -11.80 14.39
CA LYS A 137 8.51 -12.36 14.07
C LYS A 137 8.32 -12.67 12.59
N GLY A 138 9.39 -12.60 11.80
CA GLY A 138 9.41 -12.91 10.37
C GLY A 138 9.39 -11.70 9.45
N GLY A 139 9.29 -10.47 9.98
CA GLY A 139 9.25 -9.23 9.23
C GLY A 139 8.10 -9.16 8.22
N SER A 140 8.10 -8.12 7.40
CA SER A 140 7.01 -7.85 6.46
C SER A 140 7.51 -7.37 5.10
N ARG A 141 6.59 -7.41 4.14
CA ARG A 141 6.76 -6.76 2.83
C ARG A 141 5.53 -5.92 2.50
N ILE A 142 5.77 -4.72 1.98
CA ILE A 142 4.75 -3.78 1.53
C ILE A 142 4.86 -3.61 0.03
N ALA A 143 3.72 -3.53 -0.67
CA ALA A 143 3.64 -2.97 -2.00
C ALA A 143 2.50 -1.94 -2.02
N ILE A 144 2.83 -0.69 -2.31
CA ILE A 144 1.88 0.42 -2.29
C ILE A 144 2.02 1.25 -3.56
N ILE A 145 0.88 1.63 -4.14
CA ILE A 145 0.83 2.42 -5.36
C ILE A 145 0.75 3.90 -5.00
N HIS A 146 1.60 4.70 -5.65
CA HIS A 146 1.61 6.16 -5.54
C HIS A 146 1.64 6.81 -6.92
N ASN A 147 1.21 8.07 -7.00
CA ASN A 147 1.59 8.92 -8.13
C ASN A 147 3.05 9.41 -7.94
N GLY A 148 3.53 10.29 -8.83
CA GLY A 148 4.90 10.78 -8.77
C GLY A 148 5.22 11.72 -7.60
N SER A 149 4.20 12.34 -6.98
CA SER A 149 4.39 13.35 -5.93
C SER A 149 5.30 12.89 -4.77
N PRO A 150 5.11 11.71 -4.17
CA PRO A 150 5.98 11.22 -3.09
C PRO A 150 7.46 11.11 -3.43
N LEU A 151 7.83 11.04 -4.71
CA LEU A 151 9.22 10.91 -5.15
C LEU A 151 10.02 12.21 -4.99
N PHE A 152 9.40 13.37 -5.19
CA PHE A 152 10.13 14.64 -5.30
C PHE A 152 9.53 15.81 -4.50
N THR A 153 8.31 15.69 -3.98
CA THR A 153 7.66 16.79 -3.25
C THR A 153 8.38 17.12 -1.95
N GLY A 154 8.44 18.41 -1.65
CA GLY A 154 9.00 18.95 -0.42
C GLY A 154 10.51 19.21 -0.46
N ASP A 155 10.89 20.38 0.04
CA ASP A 155 12.29 20.78 0.20
C ASP A 155 12.98 19.98 1.31
N ALA A 156 14.29 20.03 1.36
CA ALA A 156 15.09 19.39 2.39
C ALA A 156 14.63 19.82 3.80
N GLY A 157 14.40 18.87 4.68
CA GLY A 157 13.90 19.09 6.04
C GLY A 157 12.38 19.25 6.14
N SER A 158 11.64 19.25 5.00
CA SER A 158 10.17 19.23 5.03
C SER A 158 9.64 17.83 5.39
N GLY A 159 8.37 17.75 5.80
CA GLY A 159 7.74 16.47 6.15
C GLY A 159 7.91 15.37 5.11
N PRO A 160 7.60 15.58 3.83
CA PRO A 160 7.83 14.57 2.78
C PRO A 160 9.30 14.15 2.63
N SER A 161 10.22 15.10 2.72
CA SER A 161 11.67 14.84 2.69
C SER A 161 12.11 13.98 3.87
N GLU A 162 11.62 14.27 5.08
CA GLU A 162 11.94 13.53 6.29
C GLU A 162 11.35 12.11 6.27
N ILE A 163 10.15 11.92 5.70
CA ILE A 163 9.58 10.58 5.51
C ILE A 163 10.48 9.76 4.57
N ARG A 164 10.91 10.33 3.42
CA ARG A 164 11.84 9.65 2.51
C ARG A 164 13.17 9.31 3.20
N ARG A 165 13.73 10.26 3.96
CA ARG A 165 14.94 10.05 4.76
C ARG A 165 14.77 8.86 5.70
N TYR A 166 13.69 8.84 6.49
CA TYR A 166 13.40 7.75 7.40
C TYR A 166 13.36 6.38 6.71
N ILE A 167 12.67 6.30 5.57
CA ILE A 167 12.54 5.05 4.79
C ILE A 167 13.90 4.57 4.28
N LEU A 168 14.74 5.49 3.80
CA LEU A 168 16.06 5.17 3.24
C LEU A 168 17.09 4.84 4.33
N GLU A 169 17.14 5.62 5.41
CA GLU A 169 18.09 5.40 6.51
C GLU A 169 17.80 4.10 7.28
N ASN A 170 16.53 3.67 7.34
CA ASN A 170 16.14 2.40 7.92
C ASN A 170 16.19 1.23 6.93
N ASP A 171 16.71 1.46 5.73
CA ASP A 171 16.85 0.47 4.66
C ASP A 171 15.54 -0.30 4.34
N LEU A 172 14.40 0.41 4.38
CA LEU A 172 13.09 -0.20 4.15
C LEU A 172 12.75 -0.30 2.67
N LEU A 173 13.20 0.65 1.84
CA LEU A 173 12.86 0.70 0.41
C LEU A 173 13.64 -0.36 -0.35
N GLU A 174 12.93 -1.31 -0.96
CA GLU A 174 13.50 -2.39 -1.77
C GLU A 174 13.51 -2.03 -3.25
N ALA A 175 12.38 -1.54 -3.78
CA ALA A 175 12.25 -1.16 -5.18
C ALA A 175 11.23 -0.05 -5.41
N ILE A 176 11.39 0.66 -6.53
CA ILE A 176 10.36 1.52 -7.11
C ILE A 176 10.18 1.10 -8.57
N ILE A 177 8.94 0.80 -8.96
CA ILE A 177 8.57 0.36 -10.30
C ILE A 177 7.72 1.47 -10.93
N ALA A 178 8.21 2.10 -11.99
CA ALA A 178 7.43 3.04 -12.79
C ALA A 178 6.50 2.24 -13.72
N LEU A 179 5.18 2.40 -13.51
CA LEU A 179 4.16 1.69 -14.28
C LEU A 179 3.81 2.41 -15.58
N PRO A 180 3.29 1.71 -16.60
CA PRO A 180 2.76 2.33 -17.79
C PRO A 180 1.64 3.32 -17.46
N ASN A 181 1.49 4.37 -18.27
CA ASN A 181 0.36 5.27 -18.18
C ASN A 181 -0.94 4.56 -18.59
N ASP A 182 -2.08 5.13 -18.21
CA ASP A 182 -3.41 4.68 -18.63
C ASP A 182 -3.74 3.22 -18.26
N ILE A 183 -3.18 2.68 -17.18
CA ILE A 183 -3.48 1.33 -16.67
C ILE A 183 -4.61 1.30 -15.64
N PHE A 184 -5.03 2.46 -15.12
CA PHE A 184 -6.11 2.58 -14.13
C PHE A 184 -7.38 3.18 -14.74
N TYR A 185 -8.54 2.76 -14.20
CA TYR A 185 -9.87 3.20 -14.71
C TYR A 185 -10.14 4.69 -14.48
N ASN A 186 -9.64 5.24 -13.39
CA ASN A 186 -9.98 6.56 -12.88
C ASN A 186 -8.89 7.61 -13.10
N THR A 187 -7.73 7.23 -13.60
CA THR A 187 -6.62 8.15 -13.84
C THR A 187 -5.72 7.69 -14.99
N GLY A 188 -5.18 8.64 -15.74
CA GLY A 188 -4.14 8.40 -16.75
C GLY A 188 -2.76 8.88 -16.34
N ILE A 189 -2.59 9.30 -15.06
CA ILE A 189 -1.30 9.81 -14.57
C ILE A 189 -0.27 8.71 -14.38
N ALA A 190 1.01 9.09 -14.40
CA ALA A 190 2.11 8.19 -14.05
C ALA A 190 1.98 7.71 -12.61
N THR A 191 2.12 6.42 -12.43
CA THR A 191 2.04 5.76 -11.13
C THR A 191 3.24 4.87 -10.88
N TYR A 192 3.51 4.62 -9.62
CA TYR A 192 4.70 3.90 -9.17
C TYR A 192 4.31 2.92 -8.08
N ILE A 193 4.82 1.69 -8.15
CA ILE A 193 4.75 0.76 -7.03
C ILE A 193 5.99 0.97 -6.18
N TRP A 194 5.79 1.26 -4.89
CA TRP A 194 6.86 1.24 -3.91
C TRP A 194 6.84 -0.09 -3.19
N VAL A 195 7.94 -0.82 -3.27
CA VAL A 195 8.13 -2.09 -2.55
C VAL A 195 9.05 -1.84 -1.36
N LEU A 196 8.54 -2.11 -0.16
CA LEU A 196 9.30 -1.99 1.07
C LEU A 196 9.42 -3.34 1.77
N SER A 197 10.53 -3.53 2.47
CA SER A 197 10.77 -4.72 3.29
C SER A 197 11.70 -4.37 4.43
N ASN A 198 11.43 -4.87 5.62
CA ASN A 198 12.37 -4.80 6.74
C ASN A 198 13.26 -6.07 6.85
N LYS A 199 13.34 -6.88 5.79
CA LYS A 199 14.13 -8.13 5.73
C LYS A 199 15.32 -8.05 4.78
N LYS A 200 15.87 -6.86 4.53
CA LYS A 200 16.99 -6.68 3.61
C LYS A 200 18.34 -6.99 4.23
N ALA A 201 18.50 -6.78 5.54
CA ALA A 201 19.75 -7.02 6.26
C ALA A 201 20.27 -8.45 6.03
N GLY A 202 21.56 -8.57 5.74
CA GLY A 202 22.23 -9.84 5.42
C GLY A 202 21.92 -10.41 4.04
N THR A 203 21.18 -9.70 3.19
CA THR A 203 20.87 -10.12 1.82
C THR A 203 21.62 -9.27 0.79
N VAL A 204 21.59 -9.70 -0.48
CA VAL A 204 22.16 -8.92 -1.61
C VAL A 204 21.48 -7.58 -1.83
N ARG A 205 20.33 -7.34 -1.17
CA ARG A 205 19.50 -6.13 -1.27
C ARG A 205 19.82 -5.10 -0.18
N GLU A 206 20.60 -5.46 0.83
CA GLU A 206 20.97 -4.56 1.92
C GLU A 206 21.64 -3.30 1.40
N GLY A 207 21.15 -2.13 1.86
CA GLY A 207 21.64 -0.82 1.46
C GLY A 207 21.39 -0.44 0.00
N LYS A 208 20.54 -1.19 -0.73
CA LYS A 208 20.27 -0.96 -2.16
C LYS A 208 18.79 -0.74 -2.42
N VAL A 209 18.50 0.09 -3.42
CA VAL A 209 17.16 0.29 -3.98
C VAL A 209 17.21 -0.04 -5.46
N GLN A 210 16.29 -0.87 -5.93
CA GLN A 210 16.15 -1.17 -7.34
C GLN A 210 15.14 -0.19 -7.98
N LEU A 211 15.53 0.43 -9.09
CA LEU A 211 14.64 1.27 -9.89
C LEU A 211 14.31 0.51 -11.18
N ILE A 212 13.01 0.28 -11.41
CA ILE A 212 12.51 -0.45 -12.57
C ILE A 212 11.65 0.48 -13.41
N ASN A 213 12.00 0.63 -14.67
CA ASN A 213 11.20 1.39 -15.63
C ASN A 213 10.37 0.41 -16.48
N ALA A 214 9.10 0.25 -16.11
CA ALA A 214 8.14 -0.57 -16.83
C ALA A 214 7.18 0.26 -17.71
N ASN A 215 7.53 1.51 -18.05
CA ASN A 215 6.64 2.41 -18.80
C ASN A 215 6.19 1.86 -20.16
N ASP A 216 7.03 1.04 -20.79
CA ASP A 216 6.76 0.47 -22.12
C ASP A 216 6.25 -0.99 -22.04
N MET A 217 6.08 -1.53 -20.84
CA MET A 217 5.62 -2.90 -20.58
C MET A 217 4.09 -2.95 -20.53
N PHE A 218 3.46 -2.88 -21.68
CA PHE A 218 1.99 -2.93 -21.77
C PHE A 218 1.48 -3.39 -23.13
N VAL A 219 0.24 -3.87 -23.13
CA VAL A 219 -0.54 -4.17 -24.33
C VAL A 219 -1.70 -3.19 -24.44
N LYS A 220 -1.90 -2.59 -25.63
CA LYS A 220 -3.03 -1.69 -25.86
C LYS A 220 -4.36 -2.43 -25.88
N ARG A 221 -5.33 -1.93 -25.13
CA ARG A 221 -6.70 -2.44 -25.17
C ARG A 221 -7.39 -2.07 -26.49
N ARG A 222 -8.22 -2.97 -27.00
CA ARG A 222 -9.09 -2.68 -28.17
C ARG A 222 -10.16 -1.64 -27.83
N LYS A 223 -10.64 -1.61 -26.59
CA LYS A 223 -11.66 -0.68 -26.10
C LYS A 223 -11.24 -0.15 -24.74
N ALA A 224 -11.23 1.17 -24.60
CA ALA A 224 -10.94 1.82 -23.32
C ALA A 224 -12.04 1.54 -22.29
N LEU A 225 -11.62 1.48 -21.02
CA LEU A 225 -12.50 1.39 -19.85
C LEU A 225 -12.23 2.61 -18.97
N GLY A 226 -13.02 3.66 -19.09
CA GLY A 226 -12.70 4.95 -18.49
C GLY A 226 -11.38 5.48 -19.02
N ASN A 227 -10.45 5.80 -18.14
CA ASN A 227 -9.09 6.23 -18.51
C ASN A 227 -8.16 5.05 -18.86
N LYS A 228 -8.53 3.84 -18.53
CA LYS A 228 -7.70 2.66 -18.79
C LYS A 228 -7.68 2.31 -20.27
N ARG A 229 -6.52 2.43 -20.90
CA ARG A 229 -6.25 2.14 -22.32
C ARG A 229 -5.25 1.03 -22.52
N ASN A 230 -4.50 0.71 -21.49
CA ASN A 230 -3.42 -0.25 -21.49
C ASN A 230 -3.67 -1.34 -20.44
N ASP A 231 -3.21 -2.55 -20.71
CA ASP A 231 -3.10 -3.67 -19.76
C ASP A 231 -1.64 -4.06 -19.64
N ILE A 232 -1.25 -4.57 -18.47
CA ILE A 232 0.02 -5.26 -18.27
C ILE A 232 -0.26 -6.74 -18.53
N SER A 233 0.49 -7.36 -19.43
CA SER A 233 0.36 -8.78 -19.75
C SER A 233 1.09 -9.66 -18.72
N GLU A 234 0.81 -10.96 -18.73
CA GLU A 234 1.56 -11.92 -17.89
C GLU A 234 3.03 -12.00 -18.30
N GLU A 235 3.34 -11.78 -19.57
CA GLU A 235 4.71 -11.72 -20.09
C GLU A 235 5.44 -10.49 -19.54
N ASP A 236 4.77 -9.30 -19.53
CA ASP A 236 5.32 -8.08 -18.93
C ASP A 236 5.56 -8.23 -17.42
N ILE A 237 4.74 -9.01 -16.72
CA ILE A 237 4.90 -9.26 -15.28
C ILE A 237 6.08 -10.22 -15.01
N ALA A 238 6.35 -11.12 -15.92
CA ALA A 238 7.42 -12.12 -15.78
C ALA A 238 8.82 -11.58 -16.08
N GLU A 239 8.93 -10.48 -16.84
CA GLU A 239 10.19 -9.79 -17.18
C GLU A 239 10.72 -8.95 -16.01
#